data_08214958f75b8f33a44067cffd76796b
#
_entry.id   08214958f75b8f33a44067cffd76796b
#
_cell.length_a   1.000
_cell.length_b   1.000
_cell.length_c   1.000
_cell.angle_alpha   90.00
_cell.angle_beta   90.00
_cell.angle_gamma   90.00
#
_symmetry.space_group_name_H-M   'P 1'
#
loop_
_entity.id
_entity.type
_entity.pdbx_description
1 polymer ?
#
loop_
_entity_poly.entity_id
_entity_poly.type
_entity_poly.pdbx_seq_one_letter_code
_entity_poly.pdbx_strand_id
1 'polypeptide(L)'
;MSFLEKRYVMESKNAKENVERVAVFAGSFDPFTIGHDDIVRRALMLFDRLVIVVARNPEKKYMFTTEERVEAIRKLYRDERRVSVMAYGGMIVDIAAEVGARFQVRGVRTAIDFEYERVQAEYNDKLGGLETVLLYSKPQFSTISSTAYRTLVYFHKDEEARKMLPVSR
;
A
#
# COMPACT_ATOMS: atom_id res chain seq x y z
N MET A 1 -38.42 17.94 16.85
CA MET A 1 -37.31 17.12 16.28
C MET A 1 -37.87 16.20 15.23
N SER A 2 -37.45 16.37 13.99
CA SER A 2 -37.97 15.60 12.86
C SER A 2 -37.55 14.12 12.94
N PHE A 3 -38.23 13.24 12.18
CA PHE A 3 -37.88 11.82 12.12
C PHE A 3 -36.42 11.61 11.64
N LEU A 4 -35.95 12.47 10.72
CA LEU A 4 -34.58 12.48 10.22
C LEU A 4 -33.56 12.91 11.29
N GLU A 5 -33.88 13.93 12.10
CA GLU A 5 -33.04 14.37 13.23
C GLU A 5 -32.95 13.30 14.30
N LYS A 6 -34.04 12.60 14.61
CA LYS A 6 -34.04 11.47 15.56
C LYS A 6 -33.19 10.32 15.06
N ARG A 7 -33.24 10.00 13.75
CA ARG A 7 -32.43 8.95 13.13
C ARG A 7 -30.95 9.31 13.15
N TYR A 8 -30.61 10.55 12.81
CA TYR A 8 -29.21 11.04 12.87
C TYR A 8 -28.66 11.02 14.30
N VAL A 9 -29.45 11.41 15.30
CA VAL A 9 -29.07 11.36 16.72
C VAL A 9 -28.99 9.93 17.24
N MET A 10 -29.84 9.00 16.79
CA MET A 10 -29.74 7.59 17.17
C MET A 10 -28.52 6.90 16.54
N GLU A 11 -28.20 7.19 15.28
CA GLU A 11 -27.00 6.69 14.60
C GLU A 11 -25.72 7.26 15.21
N SER A 12 -25.73 8.49 15.72
CA SER A 12 -24.60 9.10 16.42
C SER A 12 -24.45 8.63 17.89
N LYS A 13 -25.49 8.06 18.50
CA LYS A 13 -25.45 7.50 19.86
C LYS A 13 -25.06 6.02 19.90
N ASN A 14 -25.14 5.30 18.78
CA ASN A 14 -24.52 3.99 18.68
C ASN A 14 -23.01 4.20 18.68
N ALA A 15 -22.44 3.95 19.85
CA ALA A 15 -21.04 4.08 20.21
C ALA A 15 -20.14 3.91 18.99
N LYS A 16 -19.28 4.88 18.76
CA LYS A 16 -18.02 4.66 18.11
C LYS A 16 -17.26 3.64 18.94
N GLU A 17 -17.52 2.36 18.77
CA GLU A 17 -16.47 1.39 18.95
C GLU A 17 -15.35 1.91 18.06
N ASN A 18 -14.25 2.22 18.68
CA ASN A 18 -13.07 2.75 18.01
C ASN A 18 -12.45 1.59 17.21
N VAL A 19 -13.17 1.18 16.14
CA VAL A 19 -12.73 0.08 15.28
C VAL A 19 -11.47 0.54 14.58
N GLU A 20 -10.37 -0.12 14.87
CA GLU A 20 -9.07 0.17 14.28
C GLU A 20 -9.20 0.13 12.74
N ARG A 21 -8.83 1.23 12.08
CA ARG A 21 -8.82 1.34 10.63
C ARG A 21 -7.53 0.72 10.10
N VAL A 22 -7.61 -0.54 9.72
CA VAL A 22 -6.49 -1.30 9.16
C VAL A 22 -6.55 -1.27 7.64
N ALA A 23 -5.42 -0.96 7.01
CA ALA A 23 -5.28 -1.05 5.57
C ALA A 23 -4.10 -1.96 5.17
N VAL A 24 -4.20 -2.54 3.98
CA VAL A 24 -3.10 -3.24 3.32
C VAL A 24 -2.52 -2.38 2.20
N PHE A 25 -1.22 -2.42 2.03
CA PHE A 25 -0.52 -1.83 0.90
C PHE A 25 0.32 -2.92 0.21
N ALA A 26 -0.19 -3.45 -0.89
CA ALA A 26 0.41 -4.58 -1.58
C ALA A 26 1.17 -4.14 -2.83
N GLY A 27 2.31 -4.77 -3.07
CA GLY A 27 3.13 -4.56 -4.25
C GLY A 27 4.29 -5.52 -4.35
N SER A 28 4.90 -5.58 -5.53
CA SER A 28 6.14 -6.36 -5.71
C SER A 28 7.32 -5.74 -4.93
N PHE A 29 7.39 -4.42 -4.87
CA PHE A 29 8.43 -3.67 -4.16
C PHE A 29 9.85 -4.15 -4.50
N ASP A 30 10.16 -4.19 -5.78
CA ASP A 30 11.40 -4.73 -6.32
C ASP A 30 12.24 -3.69 -7.07
N PRO A 31 12.86 -2.73 -6.33
CA PRO A 31 12.79 -2.52 -4.87
C PRO A 31 11.65 -1.61 -4.40
N PHE A 32 11.51 -1.47 -3.09
CA PHE A 32 10.70 -0.42 -2.46
C PHE A 32 11.36 0.95 -2.67
N THR A 33 10.62 1.95 -3.14
CA THR A 33 11.14 3.26 -3.54
C THR A 33 10.65 4.39 -2.64
N ILE A 34 11.25 5.59 -2.77
CA ILE A 34 10.76 6.80 -2.07
C ILE A 34 9.33 7.16 -2.45
N GLY A 35 8.87 6.79 -3.66
CA GLY A 35 7.45 6.94 -4.04
C GLY A 35 6.53 6.04 -3.23
N HIS A 36 6.93 4.81 -2.95
CA HIS A 36 6.20 3.90 -2.07
C HIS A 36 6.20 4.40 -0.62
N ASP A 37 7.34 4.92 -0.14
CA ASP A 37 7.45 5.52 1.21
C ASP A 37 6.51 6.72 1.39
N ASP A 38 6.38 7.59 0.38
CA ASP A 38 5.41 8.70 0.42
C ASP A 38 3.95 8.20 0.58
N ILE A 39 3.60 7.13 -0.15
CA ILE A 39 2.28 6.50 -0.02
C ILE A 39 2.07 5.95 1.40
N VAL A 40 3.04 5.23 1.95
CA VAL A 40 2.97 4.69 3.33
C VAL A 40 2.75 5.80 4.35
N ARG A 41 3.55 6.89 4.28
CA ARG A 41 3.42 8.02 5.22
C ARG A 41 2.06 8.67 5.16
N ARG A 42 1.52 8.83 3.96
CA ARG A 42 0.20 9.44 3.77
C ARG A 42 -0.92 8.49 4.17
N ALA A 43 -0.77 7.17 3.94
CA ALA A 43 -1.70 6.18 4.42
C ALA A 43 -1.79 6.18 5.96
N LEU A 44 -0.67 6.36 6.67
CA LEU A 44 -0.63 6.46 8.14
C LEU A 44 -1.30 7.73 8.71
N MET A 45 -1.65 8.71 7.86
CA MET A 45 -2.51 9.84 8.25
C MET A 45 -4.01 9.48 8.20
N LEU A 46 -4.37 8.44 7.47
CA LEU A 46 -5.75 8.00 7.23
C LEU A 46 -6.12 6.77 8.05
N PHE A 47 -5.15 5.90 8.31
CA PHE A 47 -5.31 4.59 8.92
C PHE A 47 -4.51 4.47 10.22
N ASP A 48 -5.06 3.70 11.15
CA ASP A 48 -4.45 3.47 12.46
C ASP A 48 -3.34 2.42 12.36
N ARG A 49 -3.44 1.46 11.40
CA ARG A 49 -2.44 0.45 11.12
C ARG A 49 -2.34 0.16 9.61
N LEU A 50 -1.13 -0.08 9.13
CA LEU A 50 -0.85 -0.42 7.74
C LEU A 50 -0.03 -1.72 7.66
N VAL A 51 -0.51 -2.67 6.87
CA VAL A 51 0.21 -3.90 6.56
C VAL A 51 0.79 -3.80 5.16
N ILE A 52 2.11 -3.74 5.05
CA ILE A 52 2.80 -3.77 3.75
C ILE A 52 2.95 -5.24 3.33
N VAL A 53 2.33 -5.58 2.21
CA VAL A 53 2.30 -6.95 1.69
C VAL A 53 3.22 -7.05 0.47
N VAL A 54 4.36 -7.70 0.64
CA VAL A 54 5.30 -7.97 -0.45
C VAL A 54 4.76 -9.15 -1.26
N ALA A 55 4.30 -8.85 -2.47
CA ALA A 55 3.73 -9.86 -3.36
C ALA A 55 4.79 -10.85 -3.84
N ARG A 56 4.46 -12.14 -3.72
CA ARG A 56 5.26 -13.27 -4.20
C ARG A 56 4.52 -13.91 -5.38
N ASN A 57 4.99 -13.64 -6.59
CA ASN A 57 4.50 -14.31 -7.79
C ASN A 57 5.63 -15.16 -8.38
N PRO A 58 5.52 -16.51 -8.38
CA PRO A 58 6.56 -17.40 -8.86
C PRO A 58 6.84 -17.30 -10.36
N GLU A 59 5.90 -16.73 -11.14
CA GLU A 59 6.07 -16.53 -12.57
C GLU A 59 6.87 -15.25 -12.93
N LYS A 60 7.07 -14.35 -11.96
CA LYS A 60 7.84 -13.12 -12.17
C LYS A 60 9.30 -13.32 -11.81
N LYS A 61 10.18 -12.79 -12.66
CA LYS A 61 11.59 -12.61 -12.32
C LYS A 61 11.76 -11.30 -11.54
N TYR A 62 12.36 -11.42 -10.37
CA TYR A 62 12.65 -10.29 -9.49
C TYR A 62 14.16 -10.02 -9.44
N MET A 63 14.52 -8.76 -9.20
CA MET A 63 15.91 -8.39 -8.95
C MET A 63 16.36 -8.83 -7.55
N PHE A 64 15.46 -8.71 -6.57
CA PHE A 64 15.70 -9.09 -5.18
C PHE A 64 14.79 -10.23 -4.76
N THR A 65 15.29 -11.13 -3.91
CA THR A 65 14.48 -12.20 -3.33
C THR A 65 13.32 -11.64 -2.51
N THR A 66 12.33 -12.46 -2.22
CA THR A 66 11.20 -12.03 -1.37
C THR A 66 11.68 -11.64 0.02
N GLU A 67 12.61 -12.39 0.57
CA GLU A 67 13.20 -12.19 1.89
C GLU A 67 13.97 -10.86 1.96
N GLU A 68 14.79 -10.57 0.96
CA GLU A 68 15.52 -9.30 0.85
C GLU A 68 14.57 -8.10 0.78
N ARG A 69 13.50 -8.20 -0.01
CA ARG A 69 12.50 -7.13 -0.14
C ARG A 69 11.75 -6.88 1.17
N VAL A 70 11.33 -7.94 1.85
CA VAL A 70 10.66 -7.86 3.16
C VAL A 70 11.58 -7.23 4.19
N GLU A 71 12.83 -7.71 4.28
CA GLU A 71 13.78 -7.24 5.28
C GLU A 71 14.18 -5.78 5.05
N ALA A 72 14.39 -5.37 3.78
CA ALA A 72 14.66 -3.98 3.44
C ALA A 72 13.54 -3.04 3.92
N ILE A 73 12.27 -3.43 3.72
CA ILE A 73 11.14 -2.62 4.16
C ILE A 73 11.01 -2.64 5.69
N ARG A 74 11.20 -3.78 6.34
CA ARG A 74 11.19 -3.89 7.82
C ARG A 74 12.21 -2.95 8.47
N LYS A 75 13.41 -2.85 7.91
CA LYS A 75 14.45 -1.94 8.40
C LYS A 75 14.02 -0.47 8.33
N LEU A 76 13.29 -0.08 7.28
CA LEU A 76 12.79 1.29 7.12
C LEU A 76 11.79 1.68 8.19
N TYR A 77 10.95 0.74 8.62
CA TYR A 77 9.83 0.97 9.54
C TYR A 77 9.99 0.32 10.91
N ARG A 78 11.20 -0.07 11.29
CA ARG A 78 11.44 -0.78 12.58
C ARG A 78 10.94 -0.02 13.80
N ASP A 79 10.94 1.30 13.76
CA ASP A 79 10.53 2.18 14.85
C ASP A 79 9.08 2.70 14.68
N GLU A 80 8.38 2.32 13.60
CA GLU A 80 6.98 2.68 13.36
C GLU A 80 6.06 1.50 13.68
N ARG A 81 5.53 1.49 14.89
CA ARG A 81 4.70 0.40 15.43
C ARG A 81 3.39 0.16 14.65
N ARG A 82 2.92 1.16 13.90
CA ARG A 82 1.70 1.06 13.09
C ARG A 82 1.92 0.34 11.75
N VAL A 83 3.17 0.04 11.40
CA VAL A 83 3.53 -0.66 10.16
C VAL A 83 3.97 -2.08 10.47
N SER A 84 3.38 -3.04 9.79
CA SER A 84 3.89 -4.41 9.73
C SER A 84 4.19 -4.81 8.28
N VAL A 85 5.14 -5.72 8.08
CA VAL A 85 5.59 -6.14 6.75
C VAL A 85 5.58 -7.65 6.66
N MET A 86 4.95 -8.17 5.62
CA MET A 86 4.89 -9.61 5.37
C MET A 86 4.96 -9.92 3.87
N ALA A 87 5.32 -11.16 3.54
CA ALA A 87 5.21 -11.68 2.18
C ALA A 87 3.92 -12.50 2.02
N TYR A 88 3.29 -12.40 0.86
CA TYR A 88 2.12 -13.19 0.54
C TYR A 88 2.06 -13.55 -0.95
N GLY A 89 1.62 -14.77 -1.26
CA GLY A 89 1.56 -15.31 -2.63
C GLY A 89 0.13 -15.63 -3.13
N GLY A 90 -0.89 -15.27 -2.35
CA GLY A 90 -2.30 -15.47 -2.70
C GLY A 90 -3.00 -14.17 -3.11
N MET A 91 -4.33 -14.18 -3.08
CA MET A 91 -5.14 -13.01 -3.38
C MET A 91 -5.09 -11.99 -2.23
N ILE A 92 -5.11 -10.71 -2.59
CA ILE A 92 -5.03 -9.63 -1.58
C ILE A 92 -6.23 -9.63 -0.61
N VAL A 93 -7.39 -10.07 -1.07
CA VAL A 93 -8.59 -10.14 -0.24
C VAL A 93 -8.45 -11.15 0.90
N ASP A 94 -7.74 -12.26 0.67
CA ASP A 94 -7.54 -13.30 1.68
C ASP A 94 -6.64 -12.80 2.80
N ILE A 95 -5.48 -12.21 2.45
CA ILE A 95 -4.58 -11.66 3.46
C ILE A 95 -5.18 -10.43 4.14
N ALA A 96 -5.98 -9.62 3.46
CA ALA A 96 -6.69 -8.51 4.07
C ALA A 96 -7.65 -9.00 5.16
N ALA A 97 -8.41 -10.06 4.89
CA ALA A 97 -9.30 -10.68 5.88
C ALA A 97 -8.51 -11.24 7.07
N GLU A 98 -7.39 -11.92 6.82
CA GLU A 98 -6.53 -12.52 7.86
C GLU A 98 -5.96 -11.47 8.82
N VAL A 99 -5.53 -10.30 8.30
CA VAL A 99 -4.98 -9.21 9.13
C VAL A 99 -6.03 -8.24 9.66
N GLY A 100 -7.32 -8.46 9.37
CA GLY A 100 -8.42 -7.61 9.78
C GLY A 100 -8.48 -6.27 9.03
N ALA A 101 -7.90 -6.19 7.82
CA ALA A 101 -7.96 -5.01 6.99
C ALA A 101 -9.26 -4.96 6.18
N ARG A 102 -9.89 -3.80 6.16
CA ARG A 102 -11.07 -3.49 5.35
C ARG A 102 -10.73 -2.58 4.18
N PHE A 103 -9.50 -2.10 4.10
CA PHE A 103 -9.05 -1.14 3.10
C PHE A 103 -7.76 -1.61 2.45
N GLN A 104 -7.65 -1.34 1.15
CA GLN A 104 -6.40 -1.42 0.41
C GLN A 104 -5.99 -0.01 -0.02
N VAL A 105 -4.72 0.34 0.17
CA VAL A 105 -4.15 1.58 -0.36
C VAL A 105 -3.40 1.28 -1.64
N ARG A 106 -3.60 2.12 -2.66
CA ARG A 106 -2.87 2.05 -3.93
C ARG A 106 -2.38 3.43 -4.35
N GLY A 107 -1.16 3.48 -4.89
CA GLY A 107 -0.62 4.69 -5.50
C GLY A 107 -0.92 4.74 -7.00
N VAL A 108 -1.36 5.89 -7.51
CA VAL A 108 -1.60 6.11 -8.95
C VAL A 108 -0.78 7.29 -9.45
N ARG A 109 -0.17 7.16 -10.61
CA ARG A 109 0.69 8.18 -11.24
C ARG A 109 0.11 8.69 -12.56
N THR A 110 -0.58 7.82 -13.27
CA THR A 110 -1.09 8.07 -14.61
C THR A 110 -2.54 7.65 -14.74
N ALA A 111 -3.21 8.09 -15.80
CA ALA A 111 -4.56 7.64 -16.13
C ALA A 111 -4.61 6.12 -16.40
N ILE A 112 -3.54 5.55 -16.95
CA ILE A 112 -3.43 4.11 -17.20
C ILE A 112 -3.36 3.34 -15.88
N ASP A 113 -2.55 3.81 -14.91
CA ASP A 113 -2.53 3.23 -13.56
C ASP A 113 -3.94 3.27 -12.93
N PHE A 114 -4.64 4.42 -13.05
CA PHE A 114 -5.99 4.59 -12.52
C PHE A 114 -6.98 3.57 -13.09
N GLU A 115 -7.03 3.39 -14.41
CA GLU A 115 -7.95 2.44 -15.03
C GLU A 115 -7.64 0.99 -14.61
N TYR A 116 -6.37 0.63 -14.51
CA TYR A 116 -5.98 -0.69 -14.00
C TYR A 116 -6.43 -0.89 -12.55
N GLU A 117 -6.15 0.07 -11.67
CA GLU A 117 -6.51 -0.01 -10.26
C GLU A 117 -8.03 -0.01 -10.05
N ARG A 118 -8.81 0.71 -10.89
CA ARG A 118 -10.27 0.70 -10.85
C ARG A 118 -10.83 -0.70 -11.06
N VAL A 119 -10.34 -1.42 -12.07
CA VAL A 119 -10.76 -2.79 -12.35
C VAL A 119 -10.40 -3.73 -11.19
N GLN A 120 -9.19 -3.59 -10.64
CA GLN A 120 -8.77 -4.39 -9.48
C GLN A 120 -9.63 -4.10 -8.24
N ALA A 121 -9.98 -2.83 -8.02
CA ALA A 121 -10.85 -2.42 -6.91
C ALA A 121 -12.23 -3.08 -6.99
N GLU A 122 -12.85 -3.11 -8.19
CA GLU A 122 -14.13 -3.79 -8.39
C GLU A 122 -14.07 -5.29 -8.08
N TYR A 123 -12.98 -5.98 -8.46
CA TYR A 123 -12.79 -7.39 -8.11
C TYR A 123 -12.60 -7.59 -6.62
N ASN A 124 -11.78 -6.78 -5.98
CA ASN A 124 -11.49 -6.88 -4.56
C ASN A 124 -12.73 -6.63 -3.69
N ASP A 125 -13.56 -5.67 -4.08
CA ASP A 125 -14.85 -5.41 -3.42
C ASP A 125 -15.79 -6.62 -3.57
N LYS A 126 -15.99 -7.12 -4.79
CA LYS A 126 -16.89 -8.26 -5.06
C LYS A 126 -16.45 -9.55 -4.38
N LEU A 127 -15.14 -9.80 -4.27
CA LEU A 127 -14.59 -11.05 -3.72
C LEU A 127 -14.47 -11.04 -2.20
N GLY A 128 -14.22 -9.88 -1.59
CA GLY A 128 -13.94 -9.82 -0.15
C GLY A 128 -14.41 -8.55 0.54
N GLY A 129 -15.17 -7.67 -0.12
CA GLY A 129 -15.61 -6.38 0.46
C GLY A 129 -14.43 -5.47 0.82
N LEU A 130 -13.31 -5.60 0.10
CA LEU A 130 -12.10 -4.82 0.35
C LEU A 130 -12.19 -3.48 -0.40
N GLU A 131 -12.35 -2.40 0.33
CA GLU A 131 -12.43 -1.04 -0.22
C GLU A 131 -11.05 -0.52 -0.64
N THR A 132 -10.95 0.09 -1.81
CA THR A 132 -9.68 0.60 -2.34
C THR A 132 -9.59 2.12 -2.26
N VAL A 133 -8.55 2.60 -1.57
CA VAL A 133 -8.24 4.03 -1.46
C VAL A 133 -7.06 4.36 -2.37
N LEU A 134 -7.29 5.22 -3.36
CA LEU A 134 -6.26 5.67 -4.29
C LEU A 134 -5.60 6.95 -3.77
N LEU A 135 -4.27 6.94 -3.72
CA LEU A 135 -3.45 8.11 -3.41
C LEU A 135 -2.66 8.52 -4.65
N TYR A 136 -2.86 9.76 -5.10
CA TYR A 136 -2.09 10.28 -6.22
C TYR A 136 -0.63 10.47 -5.85
N SER A 137 0.26 10.01 -6.74
CA SER A 137 1.69 10.28 -6.62
C SER A 137 1.95 11.79 -6.66
N LYS A 138 2.82 12.27 -5.78
CA LYS A 138 3.24 13.68 -5.84
C LYS A 138 4.11 13.92 -7.10
N PRO A 139 4.09 15.13 -7.68
CA PRO A 139 4.83 15.43 -8.91
C PRO A 139 6.31 15.05 -8.87
N GLN A 140 6.99 15.27 -7.73
CA GLN A 140 8.40 14.92 -7.56
C GLN A 140 8.68 13.40 -7.57
N PHE A 141 7.67 12.56 -7.43
CA PHE A 141 7.78 11.09 -7.45
C PHE A 141 7.16 10.46 -8.71
N SER A 142 6.65 11.26 -9.64
CA SER A 142 5.94 10.75 -10.83
C SER A 142 6.80 9.84 -11.71
N THR A 143 8.11 10.10 -11.77
CA THR A 143 9.08 9.28 -12.52
C THR A 143 9.74 8.19 -11.70
N ILE A 144 9.47 8.15 -10.39
CA ILE A 144 10.07 7.15 -9.48
C ILE A 144 9.25 5.87 -9.52
N SER A 145 9.90 4.77 -9.90
CA SER A 145 9.29 3.43 -9.88
C SER A 145 10.35 2.35 -9.72
N SER A 146 9.94 1.15 -9.29
CA SER A 146 10.82 -0.02 -9.27
C SER A 146 11.37 -0.37 -10.66
N THR A 147 10.56 -0.19 -11.70
CA THR A 147 11.00 -0.41 -13.09
C THR A 147 12.07 0.60 -13.51
N ALA A 148 11.88 1.89 -13.22
CA ALA A 148 12.88 2.92 -13.49
C ALA A 148 14.19 2.63 -12.73
N TYR A 149 14.10 2.22 -11.46
CA TYR A 149 15.25 1.80 -10.68
C TYR A 149 16.03 0.66 -11.37
N ARG A 150 15.34 -0.44 -11.72
CA ARG A 150 15.99 -1.59 -12.37
C ARG A 150 16.59 -1.24 -13.73
N THR A 151 15.95 -0.34 -14.48
CA THR A 151 16.48 0.18 -15.74
C THR A 151 17.78 0.94 -15.52
N LEU A 152 17.84 1.82 -14.52
CA LEU A 152 19.06 2.56 -14.20
C LEU A 152 20.21 1.64 -13.79
N VAL A 153 19.93 0.65 -12.93
CA VAL A 153 20.94 -0.36 -12.54
C VAL A 153 21.42 -1.16 -13.75
N TYR A 154 20.52 -1.58 -14.63
CA TYR A 154 20.90 -2.31 -15.84
C TYR A 154 21.87 -1.51 -16.74
N PHE A 155 21.71 -0.19 -16.82
CA PHE A 155 22.58 0.71 -17.57
C PHE A 155 23.73 1.30 -16.73
N HIS A 156 24.06 0.72 -15.58
CA HIS A 156 25.15 1.14 -14.69
C HIS A 156 25.04 2.61 -14.22
N LYS A 157 23.80 3.08 -13.99
CA LYS A 157 23.49 4.40 -13.43
C LYS A 157 23.16 4.29 -11.93
N ASP A 158 24.10 3.70 -11.17
CA ASP A 158 23.87 3.30 -9.78
C ASP A 158 23.63 4.50 -8.84
N GLU A 159 24.28 5.65 -9.11
CA GLU A 159 24.07 6.86 -8.30
C GLU A 159 22.65 7.40 -8.44
N GLU A 160 22.12 7.45 -9.67
CA GLU A 160 20.76 7.86 -9.95
C GLU A 160 19.74 6.87 -9.38
N ALA A 161 20.04 5.57 -9.50
CA ALA A 161 19.20 4.52 -8.93
C ALA A 161 19.11 4.65 -7.40
N ARG A 162 20.23 4.88 -6.71
CA ARG A 162 20.25 5.05 -5.24
C ARG A 162 19.35 6.20 -4.76
N LYS A 163 19.23 7.28 -5.53
CA LYS A 163 18.35 8.42 -5.20
C LYS A 163 16.87 8.05 -5.18
N MET A 164 16.50 6.92 -5.78
CA MET A 164 15.13 6.42 -5.75
C MET A 164 14.80 5.59 -4.50
N LEU A 165 15.81 5.23 -3.71
CA LEU A 165 15.63 4.43 -2.50
C LEU A 165 15.41 5.30 -1.26
N PRO A 166 14.48 4.90 -0.36
CA PRO A 166 14.33 5.58 0.91
C PRO A 166 15.55 5.35 1.80
N VAL A 167 15.92 6.36 2.57
CA VAL A 167 16.99 6.27 3.56
C VAL A 167 16.39 5.85 4.89
N SER A 168 17.02 4.85 5.55
CA SER A 168 16.69 4.48 6.94
C SER A 168 16.91 5.68 7.85
N ARG A 169 15.97 5.94 8.72
CA ARG A 169 16.04 7.02 9.73
C ARG A 169 16.54 6.46 11.03
#